data_bbfd23cbb272231efde911ffea7a0ee7
#
_entry.id   bbfd23cbb272231efde911ffea7a0ee7
#
_cell.length_a   1.000
_cell.length_b   1.000
_cell.length_c   1.000
_cell.angle_alpha   90.00
_cell.angle_beta   90.00
_cell.angle_gamma   90.00
#
_symmetry.space_group_name_H-M   'P 1'
#
loop_
_entity.id
_entity.type
_entity.pdbx_description
1 polymer ?
#
loop_
_entity_poly.entity_id
_entity_poly.type
_entity_poly.pdbx_seq_one_letter_code
_entity_poly.pdbx_strand_id
1 'polypeptide(L)'
;AVQAIAAIDVALWDLKSKRAGLPLSKLIGAHRDSVRCYNTSGGFLSSPLPEVLDNATRSVEAGIGGIKIKVGHPDHRVDFERLTAMREHLGEDFPLMVDANQQWDRPTAMRMCRAMEEFNLVWIEEPLDAYDNSGHAELVREIATPIATGEMLASVAEHKRLIELRACDVIQPDAPRIGGVSEFRRLAILAEDAGLQLAPHFAMEIHSHLAATYPIEPWVEHFDWLDPLFNEHMEIADGRMLVSGRPGLGITLSEQLRAWTVDTCLLSDRP
;
A
#
# COMPACT_ATOMS: atom_id res chain seq x y z
N ALA A 1 19.74 6.88 2.39
CA ALA A 1 19.67 8.04 3.32
C ALA A 1 18.23 8.36 3.71
N VAL A 2 17.29 8.41 2.77
CA VAL A 2 15.87 8.80 3.04
C VAL A 2 15.19 7.87 4.03
N GLN A 3 15.35 6.56 3.89
CA GLN A 3 14.76 5.58 4.81
C GLN A 3 15.29 5.72 6.25
N ALA A 4 16.56 6.08 6.42
CA ALA A 4 17.11 6.37 7.74
C ALA A 4 16.50 7.64 8.36
N ILE A 5 16.24 8.66 7.54
CA ILE A 5 15.51 9.86 7.95
C ILE A 5 14.08 9.49 8.35
N ALA A 6 13.41 8.67 7.54
CA ALA A 6 12.07 8.19 7.81
C ALA A 6 11.97 7.46 9.15
N ALA A 7 12.93 6.59 9.47
CA ALA A 7 12.95 5.88 10.75
C ALA A 7 12.98 6.84 11.95
N ILE A 8 13.78 7.90 11.86
CA ILE A 8 13.85 8.94 12.91
C ILE A 8 12.56 9.76 12.96
N ASP A 9 12.03 10.17 11.81
CA ASP A 9 10.79 10.95 11.73
C ASP A 9 9.61 10.18 12.32
N VAL A 10 9.44 8.90 11.94
CA VAL A 10 8.39 8.04 12.48
C VAL A 10 8.53 7.88 14.00
N ALA A 11 9.75 7.63 14.51
CA ALA A 11 10.01 7.51 15.94
C ALA A 11 9.69 8.81 16.71
N LEU A 12 9.99 9.96 16.13
CA LEU A 12 9.67 11.25 16.75
C LEU A 12 8.16 11.54 16.75
N TRP A 13 7.44 11.15 15.71
CA TRP A 13 5.98 11.25 15.67
C TRP A 13 5.31 10.29 16.66
N ASP A 14 5.81 9.06 16.78
CA ASP A 14 5.35 8.09 17.78
C ASP A 14 5.56 8.63 19.20
N LEU A 15 6.76 9.12 19.50
CA LEU A 15 7.09 9.74 20.79
C LEU A 15 6.19 10.95 21.10
N LYS A 16 5.98 11.83 20.13
CA LYS A 16 5.12 13.01 20.26
C LYS A 16 3.68 12.61 20.57
N SER A 17 3.18 11.58 19.88
CA SER A 17 1.83 11.05 20.08
C SER A 17 1.68 10.40 21.47
N LYS A 18 2.65 9.60 21.89
CA LYS A 18 2.71 9.00 23.24
C LYS A 18 2.73 10.05 24.32
N ARG A 19 3.52 11.12 24.18
CA ARG A 19 3.54 12.26 25.14
C ARG A 19 2.23 13.01 25.21
N ALA A 20 1.49 13.09 24.10
CA ALA A 20 0.15 13.71 24.06
C ALA A 20 -0.95 12.77 24.58
N GLY A 21 -0.65 11.50 24.84
CA GLY A 21 -1.65 10.49 25.22
C GLY A 21 -2.63 10.15 24.10
N LEU A 22 -2.26 10.40 22.84
CA LEU A 22 -3.14 10.23 21.68
C LEU A 22 -2.55 9.21 20.67
N PRO A 23 -3.41 8.44 19.95
CA PRO A 23 -2.97 7.74 18.76
C PRO A 23 -2.38 8.71 17.73
N LEU A 24 -1.44 8.25 16.92
CA LEU A 24 -0.85 9.08 15.87
C LEU A 24 -1.95 9.65 14.96
N SER A 25 -2.91 8.84 14.53
CA SER A 25 -4.04 9.25 13.69
C SER A 25 -4.80 10.46 14.29
N LYS A 26 -5.15 10.42 15.57
CA LYS A 26 -5.88 11.52 16.23
C LYS A 26 -5.01 12.77 16.39
N LEU A 27 -3.73 12.59 16.70
CA LEU A 27 -2.79 13.72 16.81
C LEU A 27 -2.65 14.49 15.48
N ILE A 28 -2.71 13.79 14.34
CA ILE A 28 -2.58 14.39 13.01
C ILE A 28 -3.93 14.73 12.34
N GLY A 29 -5.07 14.53 13.03
CA GLY A 29 -6.37 15.00 12.61
C GLY A 29 -7.25 13.98 11.88
N ALA A 30 -7.07 12.67 12.16
CA ALA A 30 -7.93 11.65 11.57
C ALA A 30 -9.41 11.81 11.98
N HIS A 31 -10.29 11.64 11.00
CA HIS A 31 -11.73 11.70 11.13
C HIS A 31 -12.42 10.33 11.02
N ARG A 32 -11.65 9.26 10.77
CA ARG A 32 -12.16 7.88 10.75
C ARG A 32 -11.33 6.97 11.64
N ASP A 33 -11.93 5.86 12.08
CA ASP A 33 -11.31 4.89 12.98
C ASP A 33 -11.04 3.54 12.28
N SER A 34 -11.34 3.45 11.00
CA SER A 34 -11.03 2.30 10.15
C SER A 34 -10.82 2.73 8.71
N VAL A 35 -10.09 1.93 7.94
CA VAL A 35 -9.79 2.14 6.52
C VAL A 35 -10.04 0.86 5.75
N ARG A 36 -10.41 0.94 4.47
CA ARG A 36 -10.49 -0.26 3.62
C ARG A 36 -9.13 -0.94 3.57
N CYS A 37 -9.12 -2.27 3.52
CA CYS A 37 -7.88 -3.03 3.37
C CYS A 37 -8.00 -4.11 2.30
N TYR A 38 -6.86 -4.41 1.69
CA TYR A 38 -6.69 -5.49 0.73
C TYR A 38 -5.45 -6.30 1.05
N ASN A 39 -5.45 -7.61 0.73
CA ASN A 39 -4.31 -8.50 0.95
C ASN A 39 -3.53 -8.70 -0.35
N THR A 40 -2.20 -8.63 -0.25
CA THR A 40 -1.28 -9.00 -1.34
C THR A 40 -0.53 -10.31 -1.05
N SER A 41 -0.40 -10.69 0.22
CA SER A 41 0.30 -11.92 0.62
C SER A 41 -0.30 -13.15 -0.04
N GLY A 42 0.57 -13.99 -0.65
CA GLY A 42 0.16 -15.23 -1.33
C GLY A 42 -0.33 -15.07 -2.77
N GLY A 43 -0.47 -13.84 -3.29
CA GLY A 43 -0.81 -13.56 -4.68
C GLY A 43 0.39 -13.46 -5.63
N PHE A 44 1.55 -14.02 -5.28
CA PHE A 44 2.79 -13.87 -6.04
C PHE A 44 2.74 -14.51 -7.42
N LEU A 45 3.50 -13.95 -8.35
CA LEU A 45 3.56 -14.43 -9.73
C LEU A 45 4.02 -15.89 -9.85
N SER A 46 4.92 -16.32 -8.96
CA SER A 46 5.44 -17.69 -8.89
C SER A 46 4.54 -18.68 -8.14
N SER A 47 3.49 -18.21 -7.45
CA SER A 47 2.60 -19.09 -6.70
C SER A 47 1.72 -19.90 -7.64
N PRO A 48 1.58 -21.22 -7.41
CA PRO A 48 0.60 -22.04 -8.15
C PRO A 48 -0.82 -21.52 -7.96
N LEU A 49 -1.64 -21.59 -9.01
CA LEU A 49 -3.02 -21.10 -8.97
C LEU A 49 -3.85 -21.62 -7.78
N PRO A 50 -3.82 -22.92 -7.43
CA PRO A 50 -4.55 -23.41 -6.25
C PRO A 50 -4.16 -22.69 -4.95
N GLU A 51 -2.88 -22.40 -4.75
CA GLU A 51 -2.41 -21.67 -3.56
C GLU A 51 -2.91 -20.22 -3.54
N VAL A 52 -3.00 -19.58 -4.71
CA VAL A 52 -3.55 -18.22 -4.84
C VAL A 52 -5.01 -18.20 -4.45
N LEU A 53 -5.81 -19.18 -4.92
CA LEU A 53 -7.22 -19.31 -4.59
C LEU A 53 -7.44 -19.64 -3.10
N ASP A 54 -6.63 -20.55 -2.54
CA ASP A 54 -6.70 -20.87 -1.10
C ASP A 54 -6.35 -19.64 -0.24
N ASN A 55 -5.36 -18.87 -0.66
CA ASN A 55 -5.00 -17.62 0.03
C ASN A 55 -6.13 -16.57 -0.06
N ALA A 56 -6.79 -16.48 -1.22
CA ALA A 56 -7.95 -15.61 -1.40
C ALA A 56 -9.09 -16.01 -0.43
N THR A 57 -9.38 -17.31 -0.32
CA THR A 57 -10.36 -17.83 0.65
C THR A 57 -10.01 -17.43 2.08
N ARG A 58 -8.77 -17.70 2.53
CA ARG A 58 -8.33 -17.33 3.88
C ARG A 58 -8.41 -15.81 4.14
N SER A 59 -8.10 -15.00 3.13
CA SER A 59 -8.20 -13.54 3.26
C SER A 59 -9.63 -13.07 3.46
N VAL A 60 -10.57 -13.62 2.70
CA VAL A 60 -12.01 -13.34 2.85
C VAL A 60 -12.52 -13.81 4.21
N GLU A 61 -12.16 -15.02 4.64
CA GLU A 61 -12.52 -15.57 5.97
C GLU A 61 -11.94 -14.73 7.12
N ALA A 62 -10.76 -14.14 6.93
CA ALA A 62 -10.16 -13.19 7.88
C ALA A 62 -10.82 -11.79 7.85
N GLY A 63 -11.83 -11.58 7.01
CA GLY A 63 -12.56 -10.32 6.90
C GLY A 63 -11.87 -9.23 6.08
N ILE A 64 -10.88 -9.56 5.24
CA ILE A 64 -10.20 -8.60 4.37
C ILE A 64 -11.10 -8.24 3.18
N GLY A 65 -11.20 -6.96 2.85
CA GLY A 65 -12.16 -6.40 1.92
C GLY A 65 -11.72 -6.33 0.45
N GLY A 66 -10.50 -6.74 0.13
CA GLY A 66 -9.99 -6.78 -1.24
C GLY A 66 -8.78 -7.68 -1.38
N ILE A 67 -8.46 -8.07 -2.61
CA ILE A 67 -7.30 -8.92 -2.90
C ILE A 67 -6.54 -8.35 -4.08
N LYS A 68 -5.22 -8.32 -3.96
CA LYS A 68 -4.29 -7.97 -5.03
C LYS A 68 -3.47 -9.20 -5.42
N ILE A 69 -3.41 -9.52 -6.71
CA ILE A 69 -2.55 -10.57 -7.25
C ILE A 69 -1.52 -10.01 -8.20
N LYS A 70 -0.38 -10.68 -8.31
CA LYS A 70 0.67 -10.29 -9.26
C LYS A 70 0.34 -10.79 -10.66
N VAL A 71 0.62 -9.92 -11.65
CA VAL A 71 0.55 -10.18 -13.08
C VAL A 71 1.89 -9.80 -13.74
N GLY A 72 2.03 -10.01 -15.04
CA GLY A 72 3.28 -9.74 -15.76
C GLY A 72 4.08 -11.02 -16.05
N HIS A 73 3.42 -12.17 -16.08
CA HIS A 73 4.06 -13.41 -16.51
C HIS A 73 4.52 -13.31 -17.99
N PRO A 74 5.72 -13.85 -18.35
CA PRO A 74 6.19 -13.82 -19.73
C PRO A 74 5.20 -14.45 -20.75
N ASP A 75 4.46 -15.48 -20.35
CA ASP A 75 3.30 -15.98 -21.06
C ASP A 75 2.04 -15.30 -20.50
N HIS A 76 1.54 -14.29 -21.16
CA HIS A 76 0.38 -13.51 -20.72
C HIS A 76 -0.90 -14.31 -20.54
N ARG A 77 -1.02 -15.50 -21.16
CA ARG A 77 -2.18 -16.39 -20.95
C ARG A 77 -2.29 -16.81 -19.50
N VAL A 78 -1.17 -16.97 -18.80
CA VAL A 78 -1.14 -17.32 -17.38
C VAL A 78 -1.81 -16.23 -16.54
N ASP A 79 -1.57 -14.95 -16.85
CA ASP A 79 -2.19 -13.84 -16.14
C ASP A 79 -3.72 -13.84 -16.30
N PHE A 80 -4.21 -14.08 -17.54
CA PHE A 80 -5.66 -14.15 -17.81
C PHE A 80 -6.31 -15.38 -17.18
N GLU A 81 -5.66 -16.54 -17.20
CA GLU A 81 -6.14 -17.75 -16.52
C GLU A 81 -6.28 -17.50 -15.01
N ARG A 82 -5.30 -16.81 -14.41
CA ARG A 82 -5.35 -16.45 -12.98
C ARG A 82 -6.49 -15.47 -12.67
N LEU A 83 -6.65 -14.42 -13.49
CA LEU A 83 -7.72 -13.44 -13.31
C LEU A 83 -9.10 -14.06 -13.48
N THR A 84 -9.29 -14.91 -14.50
CA THR A 84 -10.53 -15.64 -14.71
C THR A 84 -10.87 -16.51 -13.50
N ALA A 85 -9.89 -17.30 -13.02
CA ALA A 85 -10.10 -18.17 -11.86
C ALA A 85 -10.39 -17.36 -10.58
N MET A 86 -9.73 -16.20 -10.39
CA MET A 86 -10.01 -15.32 -9.26
C MET A 86 -11.43 -14.74 -9.32
N ARG A 87 -11.92 -14.34 -10.51
CA ARG A 87 -13.29 -13.85 -10.68
C ARG A 87 -14.33 -14.94 -10.47
N GLU A 88 -14.10 -16.13 -11.01
CA GLU A 88 -14.97 -17.30 -10.75
C GLU A 88 -15.03 -17.64 -9.25
N HIS A 89 -13.91 -17.46 -8.53
CA HIS A 89 -13.81 -17.79 -7.11
C HIS A 89 -14.41 -16.71 -6.18
N LEU A 90 -14.17 -15.43 -6.47
CA LEU A 90 -14.57 -14.30 -5.62
C LEU A 90 -15.91 -13.65 -6.04
N GLY A 91 -16.34 -13.85 -7.29
CA GLY A 91 -17.45 -13.13 -7.90
C GLY A 91 -17.03 -11.80 -8.55
N GLU A 92 -17.94 -11.22 -9.31
CA GLU A 92 -17.67 -10.02 -10.13
C GLU A 92 -17.48 -8.73 -9.31
N ASP A 93 -18.16 -8.64 -8.17
CA ASP A 93 -18.23 -7.42 -7.36
C ASP A 93 -17.16 -7.36 -6.26
N PHE A 94 -16.45 -8.47 -5.98
CA PHE A 94 -15.42 -8.46 -4.95
C PHE A 94 -14.22 -7.59 -5.40
N PRO A 95 -13.70 -6.66 -4.56
CA PRO A 95 -12.58 -5.82 -4.92
C PRO A 95 -11.32 -6.62 -5.25
N LEU A 96 -10.94 -6.61 -6.52
CA LEU A 96 -9.75 -7.27 -7.05
C LEU A 96 -8.83 -6.24 -7.69
N MET A 97 -7.56 -6.29 -7.35
CA MET A 97 -6.50 -5.47 -7.89
C MET A 97 -5.42 -6.35 -8.51
N VAL A 98 -4.67 -5.79 -9.43
CA VAL A 98 -3.49 -6.44 -9.99
C VAL A 98 -2.26 -5.54 -9.89
N ASP A 99 -1.09 -6.19 -9.79
CA ASP A 99 0.19 -5.50 -9.76
C ASP A 99 1.16 -6.18 -10.74
N ALA A 100 1.61 -5.41 -11.72
CA ALA A 100 2.53 -5.85 -12.75
C ALA A 100 4.01 -5.67 -12.34
N ASN A 101 4.30 -4.99 -11.24
CA ASN A 101 5.66 -4.73 -10.75
C ASN A 101 6.63 -4.35 -11.88
N GLN A 102 6.22 -3.42 -12.74
CA GLN A 102 7.05 -2.83 -13.79
C GLN A 102 7.52 -3.83 -14.88
N GLN A 103 6.78 -4.93 -15.08
CA GLN A 103 7.20 -5.99 -16.01
C GLN A 103 7.00 -5.64 -17.48
N TRP A 104 6.21 -4.61 -17.83
CA TRP A 104 5.85 -4.37 -19.21
C TRP A 104 6.56 -3.15 -19.82
N ASP A 105 6.84 -3.22 -21.14
CA ASP A 105 7.10 -2.05 -21.94
C ASP A 105 5.78 -1.34 -22.32
N ARG A 106 5.85 -0.12 -22.84
CA ARG A 106 4.66 0.70 -23.15
C ARG A 106 3.67 0.00 -24.09
N PRO A 107 4.10 -0.61 -25.24
CA PRO A 107 3.17 -1.32 -26.11
C PRO A 107 2.49 -2.51 -25.42
N THR A 108 3.22 -3.25 -24.60
CA THR A 108 2.69 -4.37 -23.82
C THR A 108 1.74 -3.89 -22.76
N ALA A 109 2.11 -2.90 -21.95
CA ALA A 109 1.26 -2.30 -20.92
C ALA A 109 -0.08 -1.82 -21.51
N MET A 110 -0.06 -1.07 -22.62
CA MET A 110 -1.28 -0.61 -23.28
C MET A 110 -2.19 -1.76 -23.71
N ARG A 111 -1.62 -2.81 -24.29
CA ARG A 111 -2.38 -4.00 -24.72
C ARG A 111 -2.94 -4.78 -23.54
N MET A 112 -2.12 -5.01 -22.49
CA MET A 112 -2.50 -5.79 -21.32
C MET A 112 -3.53 -5.06 -20.47
N CYS A 113 -3.33 -3.78 -20.20
CA CYS A 113 -4.28 -2.97 -19.45
C CYS A 113 -5.66 -2.94 -20.10
N ARG A 114 -5.73 -2.73 -21.45
CA ARG A 114 -7.00 -2.80 -22.18
C ARG A 114 -7.67 -4.16 -22.10
N ALA A 115 -6.91 -5.25 -22.23
CA ALA A 115 -7.47 -6.59 -22.15
C ALA A 115 -7.95 -6.93 -20.73
N MET A 116 -7.35 -6.35 -19.70
CA MET A 116 -7.74 -6.56 -18.30
C MET A 116 -8.97 -5.74 -17.86
N GLU A 117 -9.45 -4.78 -18.65
CA GLU A 117 -10.67 -4.00 -18.34
C GLU A 117 -11.91 -4.88 -18.14
N GLU A 118 -11.97 -6.05 -18.79
CA GLU A 118 -13.09 -7.01 -18.63
C GLU A 118 -13.21 -7.62 -17.23
N PHE A 119 -12.14 -7.54 -16.41
CA PHE A 119 -12.13 -8.14 -15.09
C PHE A 119 -12.62 -7.22 -13.96
N ASN A 120 -13.17 -6.04 -14.26
CA ASN A 120 -13.70 -5.10 -13.27
C ASN A 120 -12.73 -4.86 -12.09
N LEU A 121 -11.48 -4.53 -12.40
CA LEU A 121 -10.42 -4.32 -11.42
C LEU A 121 -10.55 -2.95 -10.74
N VAL A 122 -10.19 -2.89 -9.45
CA VAL A 122 -10.15 -1.62 -8.71
C VAL A 122 -9.01 -0.74 -9.23
N TRP A 123 -7.85 -1.35 -9.55
CA TRP A 123 -6.75 -0.71 -10.28
C TRP A 123 -5.79 -1.74 -10.90
N ILE A 124 -4.97 -1.24 -11.82
CA ILE A 124 -3.76 -1.91 -12.32
C ILE A 124 -2.55 -1.15 -11.80
N GLU A 125 -1.69 -1.83 -11.02
CA GLU A 125 -0.54 -1.27 -10.32
C GLU A 125 0.74 -1.46 -11.11
N GLU A 126 1.58 -0.43 -11.14
CA GLU A 126 2.91 -0.40 -11.75
C GLU A 126 3.02 -1.14 -13.11
N PRO A 127 2.17 -0.84 -14.11
CA PRO A 127 2.27 -1.50 -15.41
C PRO A 127 3.61 -1.22 -16.12
N LEU A 128 4.24 -0.07 -15.85
CA LEU A 128 5.49 0.39 -16.44
C LEU A 128 6.54 0.64 -15.38
N ASP A 129 7.78 0.88 -15.80
CA ASP A 129 8.84 1.41 -14.92
C ASP A 129 8.33 2.58 -14.09
N ALA A 130 8.59 2.59 -12.80
CA ALA A 130 8.07 3.56 -11.83
C ALA A 130 8.40 5.03 -12.18
N TYR A 131 9.46 5.26 -12.94
CA TYR A 131 9.91 6.60 -13.37
C TYR A 131 9.42 6.98 -14.76
N ASP A 132 8.70 6.09 -15.46
CA ASP A 132 8.09 6.40 -16.76
C ASP A 132 6.76 7.16 -16.60
N ASN A 133 6.83 8.35 -16.01
CA ASN A 133 5.67 9.20 -15.77
C ASN A 133 4.89 9.52 -17.06
N SER A 134 5.56 9.66 -18.20
CA SER A 134 4.87 9.95 -19.47
C SER A 134 4.11 8.75 -20.02
N GLY A 135 4.66 7.55 -19.88
CA GLY A 135 3.96 6.31 -20.23
C GLY A 135 2.76 6.06 -19.33
N HIS A 136 2.90 6.24 -18.02
CA HIS A 136 1.77 6.17 -17.08
C HIS A 136 0.68 7.20 -17.40
N ALA A 137 1.05 8.45 -17.71
CA ALA A 137 0.08 9.47 -18.13
C ALA A 137 -0.65 9.14 -19.45
N GLU A 138 -0.02 8.38 -20.33
CA GLU A 138 -0.67 7.86 -21.54
C GLU A 138 -1.69 6.76 -21.16
N LEU A 139 -1.32 5.82 -20.30
CA LEU A 139 -2.23 4.78 -19.81
C LEU A 139 -3.46 5.38 -19.10
N VAL A 140 -3.28 6.32 -18.19
CA VAL A 140 -4.40 7.01 -17.50
C VAL A 140 -5.39 7.64 -18.47
N ARG A 141 -4.94 8.15 -19.61
CA ARG A 141 -5.84 8.75 -20.62
C ARG A 141 -6.58 7.72 -21.46
N GLU A 142 -6.00 6.55 -21.68
CA GLU A 142 -6.45 5.59 -22.67
C GLU A 142 -7.16 4.36 -22.08
N ILE A 143 -6.99 4.12 -20.78
CA ILE A 143 -7.48 2.95 -20.07
C ILE A 143 -8.56 3.39 -19.08
N ALA A 144 -9.70 2.68 -19.05
CA ALA A 144 -10.80 3.00 -18.15
C ALA A 144 -10.57 2.47 -16.72
N THR A 145 -9.84 1.36 -16.57
CA THR A 145 -9.44 0.86 -15.26
C THR A 145 -8.40 1.80 -14.62
N PRO A 146 -8.57 2.23 -13.36
CA PRO A 146 -7.62 3.12 -12.69
C PRO A 146 -6.20 2.59 -12.70
N ILE A 147 -5.23 3.47 -12.91
CA ILE A 147 -3.79 3.16 -12.85
C ILE A 147 -3.23 3.59 -11.50
N ALA A 148 -2.56 2.66 -10.82
CA ALA A 148 -1.94 2.88 -9.53
C ALA A 148 -0.41 2.82 -9.65
N THR A 149 0.29 3.75 -8.99
CA THR A 149 1.76 3.76 -8.92
C THR A 149 2.27 4.72 -7.85
N GLY A 150 3.56 4.65 -7.53
CA GLY A 150 4.23 5.59 -6.64
C GLY A 150 5.06 4.96 -5.54
N GLU A 151 4.96 3.66 -5.31
CA GLU A 151 5.67 2.98 -4.22
C GLU A 151 7.19 3.09 -4.31
N MET A 152 7.74 3.15 -5.51
CA MET A 152 9.19 3.22 -5.73
C MET A 152 9.75 4.64 -5.62
N LEU A 153 8.91 5.66 -5.62
CA LEU A 153 9.36 7.04 -5.55
C LEU A 153 9.83 7.40 -4.13
N ALA A 154 10.98 8.09 -4.06
CA ALA A 154 11.70 8.31 -2.81
C ALA A 154 11.59 9.77 -2.28
N SER A 155 10.71 10.58 -2.85
CA SER A 155 10.52 11.97 -2.43
C SER A 155 9.16 12.54 -2.82
N VAL A 156 8.72 13.56 -2.08
CA VAL A 156 7.54 14.35 -2.43
C VAL A 156 7.70 15.02 -3.80
N ALA A 157 8.93 15.38 -4.19
CA ALA A 157 9.18 16.02 -5.47
C ALA A 157 8.93 15.08 -6.66
N GLU A 158 9.30 13.81 -6.56
CA GLU A 158 9.02 12.80 -7.58
C GLU A 158 7.52 12.54 -7.69
N HIS A 159 6.82 12.37 -6.57
CA HIS A 159 5.36 12.22 -6.56
C HIS A 159 4.64 13.46 -7.11
N LYS A 160 5.14 14.67 -6.79
CA LYS A 160 4.60 15.90 -7.36
C LYS A 160 4.69 15.89 -8.89
N ARG A 161 5.78 15.38 -9.45
CA ARG A 161 5.92 15.23 -10.90
C ARG A 161 4.91 14.25 -11.50
N LEU A 162 4.67 13.13 -10.80
CA LEU A 162 3.63 12.17 -11.15
C LEU A 162 2.24 12.83 -11.19
N ILE A 163 1.90 13.61 -10.14
CA ILE A 163 0.64 14.36 -10.03
C ILE A 163 0.49 15.39 -11.14
N GLU A 164 1.52 16.22 -11.37
CA GLU A 164 1.52 17.27 -12.39
C GLU A 164 1.26 16.73 -13.80
N LEU A 165 1.75 15.54 -14.10
CA LEU A 165 1.55 14.86 -15.37
C LEU A 165 0.25 14.07 -15.45
N ARG A 166 -0.53 13.99 -14.35
CA ARG A 166 -1.71 13.13 -14.24
C ARG A 166 -1.39 11.69 -14.61
N ALA A 167 -0.33 11.17 -14.04
CA ALA A 167 0.24 9.88 -14.38
C ALA A 167 -0.25 8.74 -13.47
N CYS A 168 -1.22 8.99 -12.59
CA CYS A 168 -1.92 7.96 -11.84
C CYS A 168 -3.32 8.44 -11.45
N ASP A 169 -4.22 7.49 -11.17
CA ASP A 169 -5.52 7.68 -10.55
C ASP A 169 -5.46 7.35 -9.05
N VAL A 170 -4.61 6.39 -8.70
CA VAL A 170 -4.34 5.94 -7.34
C VAL A 170 -2.87 6.14 -7.01
N ILE A 171 -2.59 6.99 -6.02
CA ILE A 171 -1.22 7.26 -5.59
C ILE A 171 -0.82 6.34 -4.44
N GLN A 172 0.35 5.71 -4.54
CA GLN A 172 0.80 4.66 -3.62
C GLN A 172 2.12 5.01 -2.90
N PRO A 173 2.14 6.09 -2.09
CA PRO A 173 3.35 6.45 -1.38
C PRO A 173 3.69 5.43 -0.28
N ASP A 174 4.98 5.25 -0.06
CA ASP A 174 5.52 4.47 1.05
C ASP A 174 6.18 5.44 2.05
N ALA A 175 5.62 5.61 3.24
CA ALA A 175 6.14 6.55 4.23
C ALA A 175 7.61 6.29 4.61
N PRO A 176 8.07 5.06 4.85
CA PRO A 176 9.49 4.72 4.97
C PRO A 176 10.36 5.18 3.80
N ARG A 177 9.87 5.12 2.56
CA ARG A 177 10.65 5.47 1.37
C ARG A 177 10.72 6.97 1.10
N ILE A 178 9.69 7.73 1.48
CA ILE A 178 9.61 9.18 1.18
C ILE A 178 10.09 10.10 2.30
N GLY A 179 10.55 9.55 3.45
CA GLY A 179 11.09 10.35 4.55
C GLY A 179 10.21 10.41 5.79
N GLY A 180 9.20 9.56 5.92
CA GLY A 180 8.40 9.39 7.12
C GLY A 180 7.04 10.08 7.10
N VAL A 181 6.45 10.23 8.27
CA VAL A 181 5.13 10.83 8.50
C VAL A 181 5.06 12.28 8.02
N SER A 182 6.11 13.07 8.25
CA SER A 182 6.15 14.48 7.89
C SER A 182 6.01 14.68 6.37
N GLU A 183 6.77 13.95 5.58
CA GLU A 183 6.73 14.03 4.12
C GLU A 183 5.46 13.40 3.55
N PHE A 184 5.00 12.28 4.14
CA PHE A 184 3.74 11.66 3.74
C PHE A 184 2.56 12.64 3.86
N ARG A 185 2.46 13.37 4.97
CA ARG A 185 1.40 14.39 5.17
C ARG A 185 1.43 15.50 4.13
N ARG A 186 2.64 15.95 3.73
CA ARG A 186 2.79 16.93 2.66
C ARG A 186 2.30 16.39 1.32
N LEU A 187 2.64 15.13 1.03
CA LEU A 187 2.19 14.47 -0.18
C LEU A 187 0.68 14.23 -0.18
N ALA A 188 0.11 13.81 0.93
CA ALA A 188 -1.33 13.58 1.05
C ALA A 188 -2.15 14.84 0.70
N ILE A 189 -1.70 16.03 1.13
CA ILE A 189 -2.36 17.31 0.76
C ILE A 189 -2.28 17.55 -0.76
N LEU A 190 -1.15 17.28 -1.39
CA LEU A 190 -1.01 17.44 -2.85
C LEU A 190 -1.89 16.44 -3.63
N ALA A 191 -1.99 15.21 -3.13
CA ALA A 191 -2.82 14.17 -3.71
C ALA A 191 -4.32 14.50 -3.57
N GLU A 192 -4.73 15.01 -2.41
CA GLU A 192 -6.09 15.49 -2.15
C GLU A 192 -6.48 16.63 -3.09
N ASP A 193 -5.62 17.64 -3.22
CA ASP A 193 -5.84 18.79 -4.11
C ASP A 193 -5.96 18.39 -5.58
N ALA A 194 -5.28 17.31 -5.95
CA ALA A 194 -5.37 16.69 -7.29
C ALA A 194 -6.56 15.73 -7.46
N GLY A 195 -7.33 15.44 -6.41
CA GLY A 195 -8.48 14.52 -6.42
C GLY A 195 -8.10 13.04 -6.57
N LEU A 196 -6.88 12.66 -6.24
CA LEU A 196 -6.39 11.29 -6.37
C LEU A 196 -6.92 10.38 -5.27
N GLN A 197 -7.08 9.08 -5.57
CA GLN A 197 -7.24 8.06 -4.55
C GLN A 197 -5.90 7.77 -3.86
N LEU A 198 -5.94 7.38 -2.58
CA LEU A 198 -4.75 7.04 -1.80
C LEU A 198 -4.77 5.55 -1.43
N ALA A 199 -3.70 4.85 -1.75
CA ALA A 199 -3.48 3.46 -1.36
C ALA A 199 -1.99 3.23 -0.99
N PRO A 200 -1.53 3.65 0.21
CA PRO A 200 -0.13 3.55 0.59
C PRO A 200 0.39 2.12 0.51
N HIS A 201 1.61 1.98 0.03
CA HIS A 201 2.30 0.70 -0.12
C HIS A 201 2.84 0.19 1.21
N PHE A 202 2.61 -1.10 1.54
CA PHE A 202 3.23 -1.81 2.66
C PHE A 202 3.00 -1.12 4.03
N ALA A 203 3.85 -1.35 5.03
CA ALA A 203 3.92 -0.69 6.36
C ALA A 203 2.55 -0.31 6.97
N MET A 204 1.61 -1.26 7.00
CA MET A 204 0.22 -1.05 7.43
C MET A 204 0.10 -0.44 8.84
N GLU A 205 1.06 -0.72 9.71
CA GLU A 205 1.12 -0.22 11.09
C GLU A 205 1.26 1.30 11.15
N ILE A 206 1.87 1.91 10.14
CA ILE A 206 2.02 3.35 10.00
C ILE A 206 0.90 3.88 9.10
N HIS A 207 0.65 3.20 7.98
CA HIS A 207 -0.24 3.68 6.94
C HIS A 207 -1.70 3.68 7.36
N SER A 208 -2.16 2.78 8.25
CA SER A 208 -3.50 2.84 8.82
C SER A 208 -3.78 4.18 9.51
N HIS A 209 -2.82 4.70 10.28
CA HIS A 209 -2.94 6.02 10.93
C HIS A 209 -2.93 7.17 9.92
N LEU A 210 -2.08 7.11 8.92
CA LEU A 210 -1.93 8.18 7.91
C LEU A 210 -3.13 8.22 6.97
N ALA A 211 -3.55 7.08 6.46
CA ALA A 211 -4.70 6.94 5.57
C ALA A 211 -6.01 7.38 6.24
N ALA A 212 -6.15 7.19 7.56
CA ALA A 212 -7.33 7.64 8.30
C ALA A 212 -7.53 9.17 8.30
N THR A 213 -6.53 9.94 7.91
CA THR A 213 -6.63 11.41 7.76
C THR A 213 -7.05 11.85 6.36
N TYR A 214 -7.02 10.93 5.39
CA TYR A 214 -7.28 11.27 3.99
C TYR A 214 -8.79 11.41 3.75
N PRO A 215 -9.27 12.49 3.11
CA PRO A 215 -10.71 12.76 3.00
C PRO A 215 -11.45 11.79 2.09
N ILE A 216 -10.85 11.39 0.96
CA ILE A 216 -11.38 10.35 0.08
C ILE A 216 -11.14 8.98 0.74
N GLU A 217 -12.07 8.04 0.62
CA GLU A 217 -11.95 6.71 1.23
C GLU A 217 -10.71 5.98 0.70
N PRO A 218 -9.66 5.79 1.53
CA PRO A 218 -8.42 5.17 1.09
C PRO A 218 -8.48 3.65 1.16
N TRP A 219 -7.52 3.01 0.52
CA TRP A 219 -7.16 1.62 0.75
C TRP A 219 -5.86 1.54 1.53
N VAL A 220 -5.68 0.50 2.36
CA VAL A 220 -4.41 0.17 3.01
C VAL A 220 -4.06 -1.27 2.69
N GLU A 221 -2.83 -1.50 2.30
CA GLU A 221 -2.30 -2.81 2.00
C GLU A 221 -2.09 -3.61 3.29
N HIS A 222 -2.67 -4.80 3.36
CA HIS A 222 -2.43 -5.74 4.44
C HIS A 222 -1.24 -6.62 4.10
N PHE A 223 -0.24 -6.60 4.98
CA PHE A 223 0.96 -7.44 4.91
C PHE A 223 1.34 -7.89 6.31
N ASP A 224 1.32 -9.19 6.56
CA ASP A 224 1.64 -9.80 7.84
C ASP A 224 3.14 -10.07 8.10
N TRP A 225 4.00 -9.68 7.15
CA TRP A 225 5.44 -9.96 7.24
C TRP A 225 6.14 -9.31 8.43
N LEU A 226 5.64 -8.17 8.88
CA LEU A 226 6.18 -7.45 10.04
C LEU A 226 5.54 -7.88 11.37
N ASP A 227 4.47 -8.66 11.35
CA ASP A 227 3.76 -9.12 12.54
C ASP A 227 4.69 -9.73 13.60
N PRO A 228 5.69 -10.56 13.27
CA PRO A 228 6.60 -11.11 14.28
C PRO A 228 7.43 -10.07 15.05
N LEU A 229 7.54 -8.85 14.51
CA LEU A 229 8.29 -7.75 15.14
C LEU A 229 7.51 -7.07 16.27
N PHE A 230 6.19 -7.25 16.31
CA PHE A 230 5.29 -6.54 17.22
C PHE A 230 4.48 -7.48 18.09
N ASN A 231 4.08 -7.00 19.28
CA ASN A 231 3.17 -7.74 20.15
C ASN A 231 1.70 -7.56 19.76
N GLU A 232 1.38 -6.45 19.09
CA GLU A 232 0.05 -6.12 18.63
C GLU A 232 -0.06 -6.37 17.12
N HIS A 233 -1.20 -6.91 16.70
CA HIS A 233 -1.53 -7.14 15.29
C HIS A 233 -2.66 -6.22 14.84
N MET A 234 -2.73 -5.99 13.54
CA MET A 234 -3.80 -5.18 12.97
C MET A 234 -5.13 -5.93 13.04
N GLU A 235 -6.13 -5.30 13.63
CA GLU A 235 -7.48 -5.85 13.71
C GLU A 235 -8.24 -5.55 12.43
N ILE A 236 -8.90 -6.58 11.86
CA ILE A 236 -9.68 -6.48 10.64
C ILE A 236 -11.12 -6.90 10.93
N ALA A 237 -12.07 -6.11 10.45
CA ALA A 237 -13.49 -6.40 10.52
C ALA A 237 -14.21 -5.80 9.31
N ASP A 238 -15.13 -6.56 8.72
CA ASP A 238 -16.03 -6.09 7.65
C ASP A 238 -15.30 -5.41 6.46
N GLY A 239 -14.21 -5.99 6.01
CA GLY A 239 -13.40 -5.47 4.90
C GLY A 239 -12.50 -4.30 5.26
N ARG A 240 -12.35 -4.00 6.54
CA ARG A 240 -11.66 -2.80 7.02
C ARG A 240 -10.61 -3.13 8.09
N MET A 241 -9.51 -2.44 8.04
CA MET A 241 -8.47 -2.42 9.08
C MET A 241 -8.82 -1.35 10.11
N LEU A 242 -8.87 -1.73 11.39
CA LEU A 242 -9.13 -0.81 12.49
C LEU A 242 -7.85 -0.03 12.80
N VAL A 243 -8.00 1.28 12.94
CA VAL A 243 -6.88 2.15 13.33
C VAL A 243 -6.68 2.05 14.84
N SER A 244 -5.47 1.77 15.29
CA SER A 244 -5.19 1.63 16.72
C SER A 244 -5.60 2.87 17.52
N GLY A 245 -6.37 2.67 18.58
CA GLY A 245 -6.75 3.70 19.55
C GLY A 245 -5.71 3.97 20.64
N ARG A 246 -4.59 3.23 20.66
CA ARG A 246 -3.54 3.38 21.66
C ARG A 246 -2.63 4.57 21.33
N PRO A 247 -2.01 5.22 22.34
CA PRO A 247 -1.06 6.31 22.11
C PRO A 247 0.11 5.91 21.22
N GLY A 248 0.51 6.80 20.33
CA GLY A 248 1.55 6.56 19.32
C GLY A 248 1.03 5.79 18.14
N LEU A 249 1.84 4.89 17.61
CA LEU A 249 1.46 3.90 16.60
C LEU A 249 0.63 2.75 17.20
N GLY A 250 0.57 2.66 18.53
CA GLY A 250 -0.19 1.62 19.23
C GLY A 250 0.44 0.24 19.18
N ILE A 251 1.70 0.13 18.81
CA ILE A 251 2.47 -1.10 18.72
C ILE A 251 3.66 -1.07 19.68
N THR A 252 4.09 -2.26 20.14
CA THR A 252 5.28 -2.48 20.95
C THR A 252 6.13 -3.59 20.36
N LEU A 253 7.45 -3.50 20.55
CA LEU A 253 8.39 -4.46 19.99
C LEU A 253 8.29 -5.81 20.72
N SER A 254 8.23 -6.90 19.95
CA SER A 254 8.16 -8.26 20.45
C SER A 254 9.49 -8.72 21.07
N GLU A 255 9.43 -9.77 21.91
CA GLU A 255 10.65 -10.42 22.42
C GLU A 255 11.44 -11.12 21.29
N GLN A 256 10.76 -11.58 20.24
CA GLN A 256 11.40 -12.19 19.09
C GLN A 256 12.30 -11.19 18.34
N LEU A 257 11.88 -9.93 18.23
CA LEU A 257 12.74 -8.88 17.67
C LEU A 257 14.03 -8.73 18.47
N ARG A 258 13.94 -8.79 19.82
CA ARG A 258 15.12 -8.71 20.69
C ARG A 258 16.06 -9.89 20.46
N ALA A 259 15.52 -11.10 20.26
CA ALA A 259 16.30 -12.30 19.95
C ALA A 259 17.02 -12.19 18.60
N TRP A 260 16.45 -11.46 17.64
CA TRP A 260 17.05 -11.21 16.31
C TRP A 260 18.02 -10.02 16.30
N THR A 261 18.11 -9.26 17.39
CA THR A 261 19.03 -8.11 17.46
C THR A 261 20.49 -8.61 17.43
N VAL A 262 21.22 -8.22 16.42
CA VAL A 262 22.64 -8.63 16.21
C VAL A 262 23.63 -7.61 16.78
N ASP A 263 23.22 -6.35 16.96
CA ASP A 263 24.05 -5.28 17.51
C ASP A 263 23.20 -4.20 18.18
N THR A 264 23.78 -3.53 19.18
CA THR A 264 23.09 -2.47 19.94
C THR A 264 24.04 -1.30 20.16
N CYS A 265 23.60 -0.10 19.81
CA CYS A 265 24.34 1.14 20.10
C CYS A 265 23.56 1.97 21.12
N LEU A 266 24.18 2.23 22.28
CA LEU A 266 23.64 3.15 23.29
C LEU A 266 24.25 4.53 23.05
N LEU A 267 23.42 5.48 22.68
CA LEU A 267 23.82 6.89 22.66
C LEU A 267 23.75 7.39 24.12
N SER A 268 24.89 7.61 24.74
CA SER A 268 24.94 8.27 26.06
C SER A 268 25.02 9.79 25.84
N ASP A 269 24.24 10.52 26.62
CA ASP A 269 24.45 11.96 26.81
C ASP A 269 25.86 12.14 27.43
N ARG A 270 26.85 12.39 26.60
CA ARG A 270 28.11 12.95 27.10
C ARG A 270 28.01 14.45 26.93
N PRO A 271 28.30 15.20 27.98
CA PRO A 271 28.34 16.65 27.95
C PRO A 271 29.36 17.20 26.95
#